data_a865e2bb43b085d9780d60ee91a4bcdb
#
_entry.id   a865e2bb43b085d9780d60ee91a4bcdb
#
_cell.length_a   1.000
_cell.length_b   1.000
_cell.length_c   1.000
_cell.angle_alpha   90.00
_cell.angle_beta   90.00
_cell.angle_gamma   90.00
#
_symmetry.space_group_name_H-M   'P 1'
#
loop_
_entity.id
_entity.type
_entity.pdbx_description
1 polymer ?
#
loop_
_entity_poly.entity_id
_entity_poly.type
_entity_poly.pdbx_seq_one_letter_code
_entity_poly.pdbx_strand_id
1 'polypeptide(L)'
;MRPILATLALCLFTGAALAQELAPLNDLKACRLDAELVSLSFSYEGGACEQTGNGSVDLVESGTATVTIPIVSTAEVCTMQVVKVNHSSAITADQDVSALSVQLVSPGGEVQATGKVDIAPNSPDCVPPVPTE
;
A
#
# COMPACT_ATOMS: atom_id res chain seq x y z
N MET A 1 61.78 -2.83 -31.91
CA MET A 1 60.31 -2.85 -32.00
C MET A 1 59.74 -3.12 -30.61
N ARG A 2 59.13 -2.13 -30.01
CA ARG A 2 58.45 -2.28 -28.71
C ARG A 2 56.95 -2.31 -28.97
N PRO A 3 56.21 -3.35 -28.50
CA PRO A 3 54.76 -3.32 -28.59
C PRO A 3 54.21 -2.39 -27.51
N ILE A 4 53.40 -1.44 -27.91
CA ILE A 4 52.66 -0.56 -27.04
C ILE A 4 51.40 -1.35 -26.64
N LEU A 5 51.36 -1.77 -25.38
CA LEU A 5 50.14 -2.33 -24.76
C LEU A 5 49.18 -1.19 -24.45
N ALA A 6 48.15 -1.04 -25.25
CA ALA A 6 47.04 -0.16 -24.97
C ALA A 6 46.13 -0.84 -23.94
N THR A 7 46.20 -0.36 -22.70
CA THR A 7 45.31 -0.79 -21.62
C THR A 7 43.97 -0.10 -21.82
N LEU A 8 42.97 -0.86 -22.32
CA LEU A 8 41.59 -0.38 -22.42
C LEU A 8 40.97 -0.43 -21.00
N ALA A 9 40.85 0.74 -20.39
CA ALA A 9 40.17 0.86 -19.10
C ALA A 9 38.66 0.81 -19.38
N LEU A 10 38.04 -0.34 -19.11
CA LEU A 10 36.61 -0.53 -19.17
C LEU A 10 35.98 0.10 -17.93
N CYS A 11 35.47 1.32 -18.06
CA CYS A 11 34.68 1.97 -17.00
C CYS A 11 33.32 1.28 -16.93
N LEU A 12 33.16 0.35 -16.01
CA LEU A 12 31.88 -0.21 -15.62
C LEU A 12 31.11 0.88 -14.85
N PHE A 13 30.25 1.60 -15.54
CA PHE A 13 29.23 2.40 -14.88
C PHE A 13 28.18 1.44 -14.30
N THR A 14 28.36 1.06 -13.04
CA THR A 14 27.28 0.45 -12.28
C THR A 14 26.28 1.56 -11.98
N GLY A 15 25.28 1.70 -12.86
CA GLY A 15 24.13 2.55 -12.56
C GLY A 15 23.38 1.95 -11.37
N ALA A 16 23.54 2.59 -10.20
CA ALA A 16 22.68 2.27 -9.07
C ALA A 16 21.27 2.69 -9.44
N ALA A 17 20.40 1.70 -9.71
CA ALA A 17 18.97 1.96 -9.81
C ALA A 17 18.49 2.45 -8.45
N LEU A 18 18.17 3.74 -8.35
CA LEU A 18 17.49 4.30 -7.18
C LEU A 18 16.10 3.70 -7.15
N ALA A 19 15.95 2.62 -6.37
CA ALA A 19 14.64 2.12 -6.03
C ALA A 19 13.94 3.23 -5.23
N GLN A 20 12.88 3.82 -5.79
CA GLN A 20 12.05 4.74 -5.03
C GLN A 20 11.45 3.95 -3.87
N GLU A 21 11.85 4.27 -2.65
CA GLU A 21 11.22 3.71 -1.48
C GLU A 21 9.77 4.18 -1.45
N LEU A 22 8.87 3.22 -1.48
CA LEU A 22 7.44 3.50 -1.34
C LEU A 22 7.19 3.99 0.08
N ALA A 23 6.30 4.98 0.22
CA ALA A 23 5.92 5.50 1.52
C ALA A 23 5.28 4.38 2.36
N PRO A 24 5.59 4.30 3.66
CA PRO A 24 4.95 3.30 4.53
C PRO A 24 3.52 3.70 4.84
N LEU A 25 2.65 2.71 5.02
CA LEU A 25 1.35 2.90 5.61
C LEU A 25 1.50 2.95 7.13
N ASN A 26 0.91 3.95 7.77
CA ASN A 26 0.98 4.14 9.21
C ASN A 26 -0.24 3.52 9.89
N ASP A 27 -0.06 3.06 11.13
CA ASP A 27 -1.13 2.50 11.95
C ASP A 27 -1.92 1.39 11.22
N LEU A 28 -1.23 0.60 10.42
CA LEU A 28 -1.84 -0.47 9.64
C LEU A 28 -2.33 -1.58 10.54
N LYS A 29 -3.63 -1.83 10.51
CA LYS A 29 -4.31 -2.85 11.34
C LYS A 29 -5.32 -3.61 10.52
N ALA A 30 -5.39 -4.90 10.75
CA ALA A 30 -6.42 -5.77 10.18
C ALA A 30 -6.97 -6.68 11.27
N CYS A 31 -8.28 -6.77 11.34
CA CYS A 31 -8.99 -7.59 12.32
C CYS A 31 -10.05 -8.44 11.64
N ARG A 32 -10.14 -9.70 12.04
CA ARG A 32 -11.20 -10.61 11.57
C ARG A 32 -12.52 -10.24 12.23
N LEU A 33 -13.51 -9.82 11.43
CA LEU A 33 -14.85 -9.51 11.92
C LEU A 33 -15.73 -10.76 11.98
N ASP A 34 -15.67 -11.57 10.92
CA ASP A 34 -16.37 -12.86 10.83
C ASP A 34 -15.63 -13.78 9.84
N ALA A 35 -16.27 -14.89 9.46
CA ALA A 35 -15.67 -15.88 8.57
C ALA A 35 -15.29 -15.34 7.18
N GLU A 36 -15.88 -14.23 6.75
CA GLU A 36 -15.72 -13.67 5.41
C GLU A 36 -15.27 -12.22 5.39
N LEU A 37 -15.30 -11.52 6.52
CA LEU A 37 -15.01 -10.09 6.61
C LEU A 37 -13.82 -9.80 7.50
N VAL A 38 -12.99 -8.89 7.03
CA VAL A 38 -11.83 -8.36 7.74
C VAL A 38 -11.91 -6.85 7.73
N SER A 39 -11.78 -6.22 8.89
CA SER A 39 -11.63 -4.77 8.97
C SER A 39 -10.18 -4.39 8.65
N LEU A 40 -10.01 -3.34 7.87
CA LEU A 40 -8.70 -2.80 7.50
C LEU A 40 -8.68 -1.31 7.80
N SER A 41 -7.67 -0.86 8.52
CA SER A 41 -7.47 0.56 8.78
C SER A 41 -6.00 0.93 8.70
N PHE A 42 -5.74 2.12 8.20
CA PHE A 42 -4.40 2.71 8.13
C PHE A 42 -4.51 4.21 7.91
N SER A 43 -3.37 4.89 7.97
CA SER A 43 -3.24 6.27 7.55
C SER A 43 -1.99 6.46 6.70
N TYR A 44 -2.00 7.51 5.91
CA TYR A 44 -0.84 7.90 5.11
C TYR A 44 -0.81 9.43 4.95
N GLU A 45 0.33 9.95 4.58
CA GLU A 45 0.47 11.36 4.26
C GLU A 45 0.13 11.59 2.79
N GLY A 46 -0.92 12.34 2.53
CA GLY A 46 -1.42 12.60 1.18
C GLY A 46 -1.81 14.05 0.98
N GLY A 47 -2.40 14.34 -0.17
CA GLY A 47 -2.90 15.68 -0.49
C GLY A 47 -4.19 16.02 0.23
N ALA A 48 -4.47 17.31 0.40
CA ALA A 48 -5.66 17.80 1.10
C ALA A 48 -6.97 17.39 0.41
N CYS A 49 -6.95 17.11 -0.90
CA CYS A 49 -8.12 16.68 -1.67
C CYS A 49 -8.07 15.20 -2.04
N GLU A 50 -7.32 14.41 -1.30
CA GLU A 50 -7.26 12.97 -1.49
C GLU A 50 -8.12 12.25 -0.46
N GLN A 51 -8.77 11.22 -0.91
CA GLN A 51 -9.41 10.22 -0.05
C GLN A 51 -9.22 8.85 -0.67
N THR A 52 -9.48 7.81 0.09
CA THR A 52 -9.39 6.44 -0.41
C THR A 52 -10.75 5.96 -0.88
N GLY A 53 -10.75 5.18 -1.96
CA GLY A 53 -11.95 4.48 -2.43
C GLY A 53 -12.06 3.09 -1.81
N ASN A 54 -13.00 2.30 -2.33
CA ASN A 54 -13.19 0.93 -1.89
C ASN A 54 -12.03 0.04 -2.33
N GLY A 55 -11.54 -0.77 -1.39
CA GLY A 55 -10.51 -1.75 -1.68
C GLY A 55 -11.04 -2.97 -2.42
N SER A 56 -10.17 -3.58 -3.21
CA SER A 56 -10.43 -4.84 -3.87
C SER A 56 -9.35 -5.86 -3.53
N VAL A 57 -9.75 -7.12 -3.41
CA VAL A 57 -8.81 -8.24 -3.23
C VAL A 57 -8.46 -8.78 -4.61
N ASP A 58 -7.20 -8.65 -5.00
CA ASP A 58 -6.75 -9.00 -6.35
C ASP A 58 -6.19 -10.42 -6.44
N LEU A 59 -5.44 -10.84 -5.43
CA LEU A 59 -4.73 -12.11 -5.45
C LEU A 59 -4.65 -12.67 -4.04
N VAL A 60 -4.86 -13.97 -3.92
CA VAL A 60 -4.61 -14.71 -2.67
C VAL A 60 -3.54 -15.75 -2.94
N GLU A 61 -2.45 -15.70 -2.19
CA GLU A 61 -1.31 -16.59 -2.38
C GLU A 61 -0.73 -16.97 -1.02
N SER A 62 -0.68 -18.25 -0.74
CA SER A 62 -0.11 -18.80 0.52
C SER A 62 -0.67 -18.14 1.80
N GLY A 63 -1.97 -17.89 1.83
CA GLY A 63 -2.64 -17.26 2.98
C GLY A 63 -2.51 -15.75 3.06
N THR A 64 -1.87 -15.11 2.09
CA THR A 64 -1.77 -13.65 2.00
C THR A 64 -2.63 -13.13 0.85
N ALA A 65 -3.54 -12.22 1.15
CA ALA A 65 -4.34 -11.54 0.14
C ALA A 65 -3.72 -10.19 -0.22
N THR A 66 -3.63 -9.89 -1.50
CA THR A 66 -3.21 -8.57 -1.98
C THR A 66 -4.45 -7.68 -2.12
N VAL A 67 -4.45 -6.59 -1.40
CA VAL A 67 -5.56 -5.61 -1.38
C VAL A 67 -5.09 -4.33 -2.05
N THR A 68 -5.83 -3.89 -3.05
CA THR A 68 -5.59 -2.63 -3.74
C THR A 68 -6.59 -1.59 -3.27
N ILE A 69 -6.08 -0.49 -2.72
CA ILE A 69 -6.89 0.65 -2.26
C ILE A 69 -6.63 1.82 -3.21
N PRO A 70 -7.62 2.28 -3.96
CA PRO A 70 -7.42 3.42 -4.85
C PRO A 70 -7.45 4.74 -4.09
N ILE A 71 -6.59 5.66 -4.49
CA ILE A 71 -6.67 7.06 -4.09
C ILE A 71 -7.60 7.76 -5.08
N VAL A 72 -8.54 8.52 -4.57
CA VAL A 72 -9.44 9.33 -5.39
C VAL A 72 -9.29 10.80 -5.03
N SER A 73 -9.42 11.66 -6.03
CA SER A 73 -9.39 13.11 -5.83
C SER A 73 -10.80 13.62 -5.57
N THR A 74 -10.96 14.45 -4.55
CA THR A 74 -12.26 15.04 -4.19
C THR A 74 -12.55 16.37 -4.88
N ALA A 75 -11.55 16.97 -5.52
CA ALA A 75 -11.67 18.24 -6.22
C ALA A 75 -10.63 18.36 -7.34
N GLU A 76 -10.96 19.12 -8.39
CA GLU A 76 -10.04 19.38 -9.51
C GLU A 76 -8.90 20.31 -9.14
N VAL A 77 -9.18 21.24 -8.24
CA VAL A 77 -8.20 22.22 -7.75
C VAL A 77 -8.04 22.04 -6.25
N CYS A 78 -6.83 21.85 -5.81
CA CYS A 78 -6.53 21.59 -4.42
C CYS A 78 -5.29 22.35 -3.96
N THR A 79 -5.26 22.70 -2.68
CA THR A 79 -4.07 23.25 -2.05
C THR A 79 -3.00 22.18 -1.94
N MET A 80 -1.74 22.58 -2.10
CA MET A 80 -0.60 21.66 -2.02
C MET A 80 -0.19 21.37 -0.56
N GLN A 81 -1.16 21.09 0.29
CA GLN A 81 -0.92 20.73 1.67
C GLN A 81 -0.83 19.21 1.81
N VAL A 82 0.13 18.76 2.60
CA VAL A 82 0.22 17.38 3.02
C VAL A 82 -0.58 17.21 4.29
N VAL A 83 -1.53 16.29 4.27
CA VAL A 83 -2.41 16.01 5.42
C VAL A 83 -2.40 14.51 5.71
N LYS A 84 -2.79 14.16 6.94
CA LYS A 84 -3.00 12.76 7.30
C LYS A 84 -4.33 12.28 6.73
N VAL A 85 -4.29 11.31 5.83
CA VAL A 85 -5.48 10.68 5.25
C VAL A 85 -5.71 9.35 5.94
N ASN A 86 -6.91 9.14 6.48
CA ASN A 86 -7.27 7.91 7.16
C ASN A 86 -8.13 7.03 6.26
N HIS A 87 -7.88 5.74 6.30
CA HIS A 87 -8.70 4.73 5.63
C HIS A 87 -9.25 3.75 6.64
N SER A 88 -10.52 3.42 6.51
CA SER A 88 -11.17 2.36 7.28
C SER A 88 -12.21 1.70 6.40
N SER A 89 -12.11 0.39 6.24
CA SER A 89 -13.05 -0.38 5.41
C SER A 89 -13.16 -1.82 5.91
N ALA A 90 -14.20 -2.51 5.45
CA ALA A 90 -14.31 -3.95 5.57
C ALA A 90 -14.04 -4.57 4.19
N ILE A 91 -13.20 -5.59 4.15
CA ILE A 91 -12.89 -6.33 2.93
C ILE A 91 -13.31 -7.78 3.09
N THR A 92 -13.68 -8.40 1.96
CA THR A 92 -14.04 -9.82 1.94
C THR A 92 -12.78 -10.65 1.82
N ALA A 93 -12.54 -11.51 2.80
CA ALA A 93 -11.41 -12.44 2.79
C ALA A 93 -11.79 -13.72 3.51
N ASP A 94 -11.55 -14.86 2.87
CA ASP A 94 -11.82 -16.18 3.43
C ASP A 94 -11.03 -16.45 4.71
N GLN A 95 -11.47 -17.42 5.49
CA GLN A 95 -10.80 -17.83 6.72
C GLN A 95 -9.35 -18.29 6.51
N ASP A 96 -9.03 -18.77 5.32
CA ASP A 96 -7.68 -19.23 4.96
C ASP A 96 -6.69 -18.06 4.80
N VAL A 97 -7.20 -16.84 4.69
CA VAL A 97 -6.36 -15.64 4.60
C VAL A 97 -5.95 -15.21 6.01
N SER A 98 -4.65 -15.19 6.26
CA SER A 98 -4.08 -14.84 7.56
C SER A 98 -3.33 -13.51 7.56
N ALA A 99 -3.02 -12.97 6.38
CA ALA A 99 -2.30 -11.71 6.23
C ALA A 99 -2.79 -10.93 5.02
N LEU A 100 -2.61 -9.62 5.06
CA LEU A 100 -2.93 -8.72 3.96
C LEU A 100 -1.68 -8.01 3.49
N SER A 101 -1.49 -7.95 2.18
CA SER A 101 -0.52 -7.08 1.52
C SER A 101 -1.29 -5.93 0.89
N VAL A 102 -1.16 -4.75 1.46
CA VAL A 102 -1.96 -3.57 1.08
C VAL A 102 -1.17 -2.68 0.14
N GLN A 103 -1.76 -2.31 -0.98
CA GLN A 103 -1.20 -1.38 -1.95
C GLN A 103 -2.12 -0.19 -2.11
N LEU A 104 -1.58 1.00 -1.92
CA LEU A 104 -2.28 2.25 -2.16
C LEU A 104 -1.91 2.75 -3.54
N VAL A 105 -2.89 2.91 -4.41
CA VAL A 105 -2.68 3.15 -5.85
C VAL A 105 -3.25 4.51 -6.24
N SER A 106 -2.46 5.30 -6.95
CA SER A 106 -2.89 6.60 -7.47
C SER A 106 -3.92 6.46 -8.59
N PRO A 107 -4.65 7.53 -8.95
CA PRO A 107 -5.59 7.48 -10.08
C PRO A 107 -4.95 7.05 -11.40
N GLY A 108 -3.66 7.26 -11.56
CA GLY A 108 -2.89 6.82 -12.74
C GLY A 108 -2.46 5.35 -12.71
N GLY A 109 -2.76 4.62 -11.63
CA GLY A 109 -2.41 3.21 -11.49
C GLY A 109 -1.03 2.94 -10.87
N GLU A 110 -0.34 3.96 -10.37
CA GLU A 110 0.95 3.81 -9.72
C GLU A 110 0.81 3.52 -8.23
N VAL A 111 1.60 2.57 -7.75
CA VAL A 111 1.64 2.25 -6.32
C VAL A 111 2.37 3.37 -5.57
N GLN A 112 1.68 4.01 -4.63
CA GLN A 112 2.21 5.13 -3.84
C GLN A 112 2.73 4.69 -2.48
N ALA A 113 2.10 3.69 -1.89
CA ALA A 113 2.46 3.16 -0.58
C ALA A 113 2.11 1.69 -0.48
N THR A 114 2.84 0.96 0.33
CA THR A 114 2.58 -0.45 0.59
C THR A 114 2.75 -0.75 2.07
N GLY A 115 2.09 -1.80 2.52
CA GLY A 115 2.27 -2.33 3.85
C GLY A 115 1.78 -3.77 3.91
N LYS A 116 2.31 -4.53 4.86
CA LYS A 116 1.87 -5.88 5.13
C LYS A 116 1.46 -5.99 6.59
N VAL A 117 0.35 -6.64 6.84
CA VAL A 117 -0.20 -6.78 8.19
C VAL A 117 -0.79 -8.18 8.36
N ASP A 118 -0.59 -8.77 9.52
CA ASP A 118 -1.27 -10.00 9.91
C ASP A 118 -2.69 -9.67 10.38
N ILE A 119 -3.63 -10.55 10.04
CA ILE A 119 -5.02 -10.40 10.46
C ILE A 119 -5.14 -10.86 11.91
N ALA A 120 -5.47 -9.93 12.81
CA ALA A 120 -5.71 -10.25 14.20
C ALA A 120 -7.06 -10.99 14.35
N PRO A 121 -7.17 -11.91 15.32
CA PRO A 121 -8.43 -12.56 15.60
C PRO A 121 -9.46 -11.56 16.12
N ASN A 122 -10.74 -11.90 15.97
CA ASN A 122 -11.81 -11.06 16.49
C ASN A 122 -11.64 -10.87 18.02
N SER A 123 -11.57 -9.62 18.43
CA SER A 123 -11.39 -9.23 19.83
C SER A 123 -12.12 -7.91 20.08
N PRO A 124 -12.34 -7.54 21.37
CA PRO A 124 -12.95 -6.25 21.70
C PRO A 124 -12.16 -5.03 21.18
N ASP A 125 -10.87 -5.21 20.90
CA ASP A 125 -10.01 -4.16 20.34
C ASP A 125 -10.22 -3.97 18.84
N CYS A 126 -10.90 -4.90 18.17
CA CYS A 126 -11.26 -4.79 16.76
C CYS A 126 -12.48 -3.89 16.59
N VAL A 127 -12.25 -2.63 16.29
CA VAL A 127 -13.34 -1.68 16.02
C VAL A 127 -13.83 -1.87 14.59
N PRO A 128 -15.12 -2.19 14.38
CA PRO A 128 -15.66 -2.24 13.03
C PRO A 128 -15.57 -0.85 12.38
N PRO A 129 -15.35 -0.79 11.05
CA PRO A 129 -15.28 0.50 10.37
C PRO A 129 -16.58 1.28 10.56
N VAL A 130 -16.43 2.54 10.95
CA VAL A 130 -17.59 3.43 11.06
C VAL A 130 -18.07 3.72 9.63
N PRO A 131 -19.36 3.45 9.31
CA PRO A 131 -19.88 3.82 8.00
C PRO A 131 -19.75 5.35 7.84
N THR A 132 -19.07 5.76 6.78
CA THR A 132 -19.01 7.17 6.38
C THR A 132 -20.40 7.57 5.85
N GLU A 133 -21.07 8.38 6.61
CA GLU A 133 -22.28 9.04 6.10
C GLU A 133 -21.91 10.15 5.12
#